data_4d5ccecddc2bc6a6b04c3f2412f1d27a
#
_entry.id   4d5ccecddc2bc6a6b04c3f2412f1d27a
#
_cell.length_a   1.000
_cell.length_b   1.000
_cell.length_c   1.000
_cell.angle_alpha   90.00
_cell.angle_beta   90.00
_cell.angle_gamma   90.00
#
_symmetry.space_group_name_H-M   'P 1'
#
loop_
_entity.id
_entity.type
_entity.pdbx_description
1 polymer ?
#
loop_
_entity_poly.entity_id
_entity_poly.type
_entity_poly.pdbx_seq_one_letter_code
_entity_poly.pdbx_strand_id
1 'polypeptide(L)'
;MGIFSSMRDAVITAGTRTAVGRLLGSLSDFTAADLGGIVIKAALERAGVPGERVDYVIMGQVLQAGAGQIPSRQAAVAAGIPMSVPSLTINKVCLSGLDAIALAAQLIRAGEFDIVVAGGMESMTRAPHLLPGARQGFRFGSAELVDAMAYDGLTDAFDHISMGESTERHNARLNISRAEQDEFAARSHQRAAEAIKNGLLAEEIVPVPVPQRRGDPVIFDTDEGVRADSTVESLSRLRPAFGAGGTITAGSASQISDGACAVVVMSADLGVGPDMVNVNGGAIAIGHPIGMSGARIVLHLAYELRRRGGGLGAAALCGGGGQGDALLLRVPAPGPGD
;
A
#
# COMPACT_ATOMS: atom_id res chain seq x y z
N MET A 1 -33.47 -28.85 8.53
CA MET A 1 -32.69 -29.25 7.35
C MET A 1 -31.64 -28.18 7.17
N GLY A 2 -30.47 -28.35 7.80
CA GLY A 2 -29.43 -27.35 7.85
C GLY A 2 -28.60 -27.40 6.58
N ILE A 3 -28.69 -26.36 5.76
CA ILE A 3 -27.76 -26.13 4.66
C ILE A 3 -26.54 -25.43 5.27
N PHE A 4 -25.63 -26.20 5.89
CA PHE A 4 -24.25 -25.75 6.04
C PHE A 4 -23.60 -25.99 4.68
N SER A 5 -23.73 -25.02 3.76
CA SER A 5 -22.81 -24.89 2.66
C SER A 5 -21.41 -24.72 3.31
N SER A 6 -20.47 -25.61 2.98
CA SER A 6 -19.08 -25.42 3.39
C SER A 6 -18.66 -24.02 2.90
N MET A 7 -18.27 -23.14 3.83
CA MET A 7 -17.76 -21.85 3.43
C MET A 7 -16.58 -22.06 2.49
N ARG A 8 -16.64 -21.47 1.30
CA ARG A 8 -15.53 -21.50 0.37
C ARG A 8 -14.37 -20.74 0.99
N ASP A 9 -13.18 -21.30 0.96
CA ASP A 9 -12.00 -20.55 1.35
C ASP A 9 -11.52 -19.64 0.21
N ALA A 10 -10.91 -18.52 0.57
CA ALA A 10 -10.38 -17.57 -0.38
C ALA A 10 -8.84 -17.57 -0.31
N VAL A 11 -8.18 -17.73 -1.44
CA VAL A 11 -6.71 -17.77 -1.55
C VAL A 11 -6.17 -16.68 -2.45
N ILE A 12 -4.98 -16.19 -2.14
CA ILE A 12 -4.19 -15.34 -3.02
C ILE A 12 -3.36 -16.27 -3.91
N THR A 13 -3.67 -16.32 -5.20
CA THR A 13 -2.97 -17.16 -6.17
C THR A 13 -1.75 -16.49 -6.76
N ALA A 14 -1.78 -15.19 -6.94
CA ALA A 14 -0.67 -14.38 -7.40
C ALA A 14 -0.84 -12.93 -6.94
N GLY A 15 0.23 -12.17 -7.06
CA GLY A 15 0.21 -10.74 -6.83
C GLY A 15 1.50 -10.08 -7.25
N THR A 16 1.45 -8.77 -7.37
CA THR A 16 2.60 -7.94 -7.69
C THR A 16 2.39 -6.51 -7.21
N ARG A 17 3.49 -5.76 -7.07
CA ARG A 17 3.49 -4.33 -6.77
C ARG A 17 4.45 -3.58 -7.67
N THR A 18 4.30 -2.28 -7.81
CA THR A 18 5.38 -1.44 -8.29
C THR A 18 6.47 -1.35 -7.23
N ALA A 19 7.70 -1.00 -7.61
CA ALA A 19 8.58 -0.35 -6.66
C ALA A 19 7.92 0.94 -6.15
N VAL A 20 8.26 1.37 -4.94
CA VAL A 20 7.69 2.56 -4.30
C VAL A 20 8.54 3.77 -4.67
N GLY A 21 7.91 4.76 -5.32
CA GLY A 21 8.52 6.04 -5.67
C GLY A 21 8.42 7.05 -4.51
N ARG A 22 9.37 7.97 -4.42
CA ARG A 22 9.33 9.11 -3.51
C ARG A 22 8.38 10.19 -4.03
N LEU A 23 8.00 11.11 -3.16
CA LEU A 23 7.33 12.34 -3.56
C LEU A 23 8.15 13.05 -4.65
N LEU A 24 7.50 13.39 -5.76
CA LEU A 24 8.11 13.98 -6.95
C LEU A 24 9.28 13.15 -7.54
N GLY A 25 9.30 11.84 -7.26
CA GLY A 25 10.33 10.90 -7.72
C GLY A 25 9.98 10.26 -9.07
N SER A 26 10.50 9.07 -9.28
CA SER A 26 10.44 8.36 -10.57
C SER A 26 9.02 8.06 -11.07
N LEU A 27 8.03 7.95 -10.17
CA LEU A 27 6.64 7.68 -10.50
C LEU A 27 5.76 8.94 -10.63
N SER A 28 6.33 10.14 -10.59
CA SER A 28 5.61 11.42 -10.54
C SER A 28 4.68 11.67 -11.73
N ASP A 29 4.96 11.11 -12.89
CA ASP A 29 4.14 11.28 -14.10
C ASP A 29 2.96 10.30 -14.19
N PHE A 30 2.89 9.29 -13.32
CA PHE A 30 1.83 8.30 -13.31
C PHE A 30 0.70 8.69 -12.36
N THR A 31 -0.54 8.54 -12.82
CA THR A 31 -1.71 8.57 -11.93
C THR A 31 -1.79 7.30 -11.10
N ALA A 32 -2.56 7.32 -10.02
CA ALA A 32 -2.83 6.10 -9.24
C ALA A 32 -3.45 5.00 -10.12
N ALA A 33 -4.35 5.36 -11.04
CA ALA A 33 -4.99 4.42 -11.95
C ALA A 33 -4.00 3.81 -12.97
N ASP A 34 -3.01 4.58 -13.46
CA ASP A 34 -1.96 4.03 -14.33
C ASP A 34 -1.13 2.97 -13.61
N LEU A 35 -0.69 3.29 -12.38
CA LEU A 35 0.06 2.35 -11.52
C LEU A 35 -0.79 1.12 -11.19
N GLY A 36 -2.08 1.33 -10.87
CA GLY A 36 -3.05 0.27 -10.63
C GLY A 36 -3.20 -0.66 -11.83
N GLY A 37 -3.30 -0.11 -13.04
CA GLY A 37 -3.38 -0.87 -14.29
C GLY A 37 -2.16 -1.76 -14.52
N ILE A 38 -0.97 -1.25 -14.27
CA ILE A 38 0.29 -2.00 -14.40
C ILE A 38 0.31 -3.22 -13.47
N VAL A 39 -0.01 -3.02 -12.19
CA VAL A 39 0.05 -4.12 -11.21
C VAL A 39 -1.07 -5.13 -11.39
N ILE A 40 -2.29 -4.69 -11.76
CA ILE A 40 -3.40 -5.60 -12.07
C ILE A 40 -3.04 -6.50 -13.25
N LYS A 41 -2.56 -5.92 -14.35
CA LYS A 41 -2.14 -6.67 -15.52
C LYS A 41 -1.08 -7.72 -15.17
N ALA A 42 -0.02 -7.32 -14.49
CA ALA A 42 1.06 -8.22 -14.11
C ALA A 42 0.60 -9.30 -13.10
N ALA A 43 -0.32 -8.98 -12.18
CA ALA A 43 -0.88 -9.97 -11.26
C ALA A 43 -1.72 -11.04 -11.99
N LEU A 44 -2.53 -10.63 -12.96
CA LEU A 44 -3.30 -11.55 -13.81
C LEU A 44 -2.38 -12.45 -14.66
N GLU A 45 -1.34 -11.87 -15.25
CA GLU A 45 -0.33 -12.64 -16.02
C GLU A 45 0.37 -13.67 -15.13
N ARG A 46 0.78 -13.31 -13.91
CA ARG A 46 1.38 -14.25 -12.94
C ARG A 46 0.41 -15.33 -12.45
N ALA A 47 -0.88 -15.01 -12.34
CA ALA A 47 -1.92 -15.96 -11.99
C ALA A 47 -2.34 -16.88 -13.13
N GLY A 48 -1.97 -16.58 -14.37
CA GLY A 48 -2.49 -17.25 -15.57
C GLY A 48 -4.00 -17.04 -15.77
N VAL A 49 -4.54 -15.92 -15.28
CA VAL A 49 -5.96 -15.60 -15.34
C VAL A 49 -6.20 -14.53 -16.42
N PRO A 50 -6.97 -14.84 -17.48
CA PRO A 50 -7.34 -13.83 -18.46
C PRO A 50 -8.35 -12.82 -17.87
N GLY A 51 -8.31 -11.57 -18.32
CA GLY A 51 -9.14 -10.49 -17.79
C GLY A 51 -10.66 -10.75 -17.86
N GLU A 52 -11.10 -11.53 -18.85
CA GLU A 52 -12.50 -11.92 -19.05
C GLU A 52 -13.02 -12.89 -17.98
N ARG A 53 -12.13 -13.52 -17.22
CA ARG A 53 -12.48 -14.43 -16.12
C ARG A 53 -12.62 -13.72 -14.78
N VAL A 54 -12.25 -12.46 -14.71
CA VAL A 54 -12.37 -11.65 -13.49
C VAL A 54 -13.83 -11.27 -13.27
N ASP A 55 -14.37 -11.56 -12.09
CA ASP A 55 -15.75 -11.23 -11.73
C ASP A 55 -15.88 -9.82 -11.14
N TYR A 56 -14.85 -9.37 -10.40
CA TYR A 56 -14.89 -8.09 -9.69
C TYR A 56 -13.50 -7.51 -9.45
N VAL A 57 -13.40 -6.17 -9.39
CA VAL A 57 -12.15 -5.46 -9.07
C VAL A 57 -12.37 -4.52 -7.88
N ILE A 58 -11.54 -4.62 -6.84
CA ILE A 58 -11.61 -3.75 -5.66
C ILE A 58 -10.23 -3.14 -5.40
N MET A 59 -10.11 -1.81 -5.59
CA MET A 59 -8.85 -1.11 -5.34
C MET A 59 -9.03 -0.01 -4.28
N GLY A 60 -8.13 0.00 -3.30
CA GLY A 60 -8.02 1.08 -2.33
C GLY A 60 -7.36 2.31 -2.94
N GLN A 61 -7.93 3.49 -2.71
CA GLN A 61 -7.32 4.78 -2.99
C GLN A 61 -7.85 5.84 -2.04
N VAL A 62 -6.98 6.63 -1.45
CA VAL A 62 -7.34 7.66 -0.47
C VAL A 62 -7.53 9.03 -1.15
N LEU A 63 -6.55 9.47 -1.92
CA LEU A 63 -6.52 10.79 -2.55
C LEU A 63 -7.23 10.73 -3.90
N GLN A 64 -8.55 10.94 -3.88
CA GLN A 64 -9.42 10.77 -5.04
C GLN A 64 -9.81 12.09 -5.72
N ALA A 65 -9.47 13.24 -5.13
CA ALA A 65 -9.75 14.53 -5.75
C ALA A 65 -9.03 14.66 -7.11
N GLY A 66 -9.78 14.94 -8.15
CA GLY A 66 -9.25 15.06 -9.52
C GLY A 66 -8.87 13.74 -10.21
N ALA A 67 -9.02 12.58 -9.54
CA ALA A 67 -8.68 11.28 -10.12
C ALA A 67 -9.71 10.76 -11.17
N GLY A 68 -10.81 11.44 -11.34
CA GLY A 68 -11.90 11.03 -12.25
C GLY A 68 -12.86 10.05 -11.60
N GLN A 69 -13.77 9.50 -12.42
CA GLN A 69 -14.79 8.57 -11.94
C GLN A 69 -14.19 7.18 -11.71
N ILE A 70 -14.43 6.60 -10.54
CA ILE A 70 -14.11 5.22 -10.18
C ILE A 70 -12.70 4.83 -10.61
N PRO A 71 -11.64 5.32 -9.94
CA PRO A 71 -10.26 5.05 -10.34
C PRO A 71 -9.91 3.55 -10.46
N SER A 72 -10.51 2.69 -9.62
CA SER A 72 -10.37 1.23 -9.75
C SER A 72 -10.83 0.71 -11.11
N ARG A 73 -11.89 1.31 -11.69
CA ARG A 73 -12.37 0.95 -13.02
C ARG A 73 -11.40 1.39 -14.11
N GLN A 74 -10.83 2.58 -13.96
CA GLN A 74 -9.80 3.07 -14.88
C GLN A 74 -8.60 2.12 -14.89
N ALA A 75 -8.13 1.72 -13.72
CA ALA A 75 -7.05 0.74 -13.56
C ALA A 75 -7.40 -0.63 -14.16
N ALA A 76 -8.61 -1.15 -13.90
CA ALA A 76 -9.07 -2.42 -14.45
C ALA A 76 -9.08 -2.44 -15.98
N VAL A 77 -9.61 -1.39 -16.60
CA VAL A 77 -9.64 -1.25 -18.07
C VAL A 77 -8.24 -1.08 -18.64
N ALA A 78 -7.38 -0.30 -18.00
CA ALA A 78 -5.97 -0.15 -18.39
C ALA A 78 -5.20 -1.48 -18.32
N ALA A 79 -5.60 -2.39 -17.42
CA ALA A 79 -5.04 -3.74 -17.31
C ALA A 79 -5.60 -4.73 -18.35
N GLY A 80 -6.59 -4.34 -19.16
CA GLY A 80 -7.24 -5.20 -20.16
C GLY A 80 -8.45 -5.99 -19.64
N ILE A 81 -8.94 -5.71 -18.43
CA ILE A 81 -10.19 -6.29 -17.93
C ILE A 81 -11.38 -5.65 -18.67
N PRO A 82 -12.36 -6.45 -19.15
CA PRO A 82 -13.49 -5.93 -19.91
C PRO A 82 -14.34 -4.90 -19.16
N MET A 83 -14.94 -3.97 -19.88
CA MET A 83 -15.84 -2.95 -19.34
C MET A 83 -17.08 -3.54 -18.63
N SER A 84 -17.43 -4.79 -18.92
CA SER A 84 -18.54 -5.49 -18.26
C SER A 84 -18.24 -5.89 -16.82
N VAL A 85 -16.97 -6.02 -16.44
CA VAL A 85 -16.56 -6.39 -15.08
C VAL A 85 -16.77 -5.21 -14.13
N PRO A 86 -17.55 -5.32 -13.07
CA PRO A 86 -17.76 -4.24 -12.11
C PRO A 86 -16.50 -3.93 -11.31
N SER A 87 -16.38 -2.70 -10.82
CA SER A 87 -15.23 -2.25 -10.04
C SER A 87 -15.65 -1.31 -8.92
N LEU A 88 -14.96 -1.40 -7.78
CA LEU A 88 -15.19 -0.59 -6.60
C LEU A 88 -13.88 0.07 -6.15
N THR A 89 -13.90 1.39 -5.96
CA THR A 89 -12.83 2.10 -5.26
C THR A 89 -13.23 2.30 -3.81
N ILE A 90 -12.41 1.84 -2.86
CA ILE A 90 -12.68 2.00 -1.43
C ILE A 90 -11.66 2.92 -0.78
N ASN A 91 -12.12 3.63 0.25
CA ASN A 91 -11.28 4.48 1.08
C ASN A 91 -11.53 4.20 2.56
N LYS A 92 -10.52 3.70 3.23
CA LYS A 92 -10.42 3.54 4.68
C LYS A 92 -9.04 4.02 5.14
N VAL A 93 -8.60 5.13 4.56
CA VAL A 93 -7.27 5.71 4.74
C VAL A 93 -6.19 4.64 4.49
N CYS A 94 -5.18 4.51 5.34
CA CYS A 94 -4.07 3.55 5.19
C CYS A 94 -4.51 2.08 5.07
N LEU A 95 -5.71 1.76 5.55
CA LEU A 95 -6.27 0.40 5.54
C LEU A 95 -6.91 0.00 4.20
N SER A 96 -7.10 0.94 3.27
CA SER A 96 -7.88 0.73 2.04
C SER A 96 -7.45 -0.51 1.25
N GLY A 97 -6.15 -0.71 1.03
CA GLY A 97 -5.65 -1.85 0.29
C GLY A 97 -5.83 -3.19 1.03
N LEU A 98 -5.71 -3.19 2.35
CA LEU A 98 -5.96 -4.38 3.17
C LEU A 98 -7.44 -4.73 3.18
N ASP A 99 -8.31 -3.72 3.36
CA ASP A 99 -9.76 -3.88 3.32
C ASP A 99 -10.27 -4.38 1.96
N ALA A 100 -9.65 -3.93 0.85
CA ALA A 100 -9.96 -4.44 -0.48
C ALA A 100 -9.77 -5.97 -0.55
N ILE A 101 -8.66 -6.48 -0.02
CA ILE A 101 -8.35 -7.91 0.01
C ILE A 101 -9.32 -8.66 0.96
N ALA A 102 -9.59 -8.08 2.13
CA ALA A 102 -10.52 -8.66 3.09
C ALA A 102 -11.94 -8.75 2.53
N LEU A 103 -12.41 -7.71 1.85
CA LEU A 103 -13.72 -7.69 1.18
C LEU A 103 -13.78 -8.70 0.02
N ALA A 104 -12.73 -8.80 -0.79
CA ALA A 104 -12.65 -9.82 -1.85
C ALA A 104 -12.79 -11.23 -1.26
N ALA A 105 -12.08 -11.53 -0.18
CA ALA A 105 -12.18 -12.82 0.51
C ALA A 105 -13.58 -13.07 1.08
N GLN A 106 -14.27 -12.05 1.59
CA GLN A 106 -15.64 -12.16 2.09
C GLN A 106 -16.62 -12.45 0.96
N LEU A 107 -16.53 -11.77 -0.18
CA LEU A 107 -17.40 -11.98 -1.34
C LEU A 107 -17.24 -13.38 -1.95
N ILE A 108 -15.99 -13.89 -2.01
CA ILE A 108 -15.71 -15.26 -2.45
C ILE A 108 -16.29 -16.28 -1.48
N ARG A 109 -16.13 -16.08 -0.16
CA ARG A 109 -16.72 -16.98 0.86
C ARG A 109 -18.23 -16.95 0.85
N ALA A 110 -18.84 -15.81 0.54
CA ALA A 110 -20.29 -15.69 0.38
C ALA A 110 -20.81 -16.36 -0.90
N GLY A 111 -19.92 -16.73 -1.83
CA GLY A 111 -20.30 -17.34 -3.12
C GLY A 111 -20.80 -16.35 -4.16
N GLU A 112 -20.59 -15.05 -3.94
CA GLU A 112 -20.98 -13.99 -4.88
C GLU A 112 -20.06 -13.99 -6.11
N PHE A 113 -18.76 -14.24 -5.91
CA PHE A 113 -17.73 -14.24 -6.95
C PHE A 113 -16.76 -15.39 -6.77
N ASP A 114 -16.09 -15.80 -7.86
CA ASP A 114 -15.06 -16.84 -7.87
C ASP A 114 -13.65 -16.25 -8.02
N ILE A 115 -13.50 -15.18 -8.79
CA ILE A 115 -12.20 -14.53 -9.09
C ILE A 115 -12.31 -13.02 -8.89
N VAL A 116 -11.62 -12.50 -7.88
CA VAL A 116 -11.61 -11.07 -7.56
C VAL A 116 -10.18 -10.55 -7.60
N VAL A 117 -9.96 -9.45 -8.31
CA VAL A 117 -8.73 -8.67 -8.21
C VAL A 117 -8.89 -7.65 -7.10
N ALA A 118 -7.98 -7.66 -6.13
CA ALA A 118 -8.02 -6.76 -4.99
C ALA A 118 -6.65 -6.13 -4.73
N GLY A 119 -6.64 -4.89 -4.24
CA GLY A 119 -5.37 -4.22 -3.97
C GLY A 119 -5.52 -2.77 -3.55
N GLY A 120 -4.50 -1.97 -3.85
CA GLY A 120 -4.51 -0.54 -3.60
C GLY A 120 -3.51 0.19 -4.49
N MET A 121 -3.78 1.45 -4.71
CA MET A 121 -2.99 2.33 -5.57
C MET A 121 -3.03 3.74 -5.01
N GLU A 122 -1.92 4.47 -5.12
CA GLU A 122 -1.85 5.85 -4.68
C GLU A 122 -0.78 6.61 -5.46
N SER A 123 -1.09 7.83 -5.86
CA SER A 123 -0.10 8.80 -6.31
C SER A 123 -0.24 10.05 -5.45
N MET A 124 0.56 10.12 -4.39
CA MET A 124 0.54 11.27 -3.47
C MET A 124 1.13 12.50 -4.15
N THR A 125 2.08 12.28 -5.06
CA THR A 125 2.67 13.35 -5.89
C THR A 125 1.62 14.07 -6.74
N ARG A 126 0.58 13.38 -7.19
CA ARG A 126 -0.45 13.97 -8.06
C ARG A 126 -1.71 14.43 -7.32
N ALA A 127 -1.68 14.42 -5.99
CA ALA A 127 -2.76 15.02 -5.21
C ALA A 127 -2.87 16.52 -5.52
N PRO A 128 -4.06 17.04 -5.86
CA PRO A 128 -4.23 18.43 -6.26
C PRO A 128 -4.30 19.36 -5.05
N HIS A 129 -4.12 20.66 -5.31
CA HIS A 129 -4.58 21.69 -4.41
C HIS A 129 -6.03 22.07 -4.74
N LEU A 130 -6.84 22.20 -3.71
CA LEU A 130 -8.27 22.48 -3.80
C LEU A 130 -8.53 23.95 -3.52
N LEU A 131 -9.50 24.53 -4.20
CA LEU A 131 -9.99 25.89 -3.94
C LEU A 131 -11.44 25.82 -3.41
N PRO A 132 -11.65 25.63 -2.09
CA PRO A 132 -12.97 25.63 -1.49
C PRO A 132 -13.70 26.94 -1.72
N GLY A 133 -15.03 26.89 -1.91
CA GLY A 133 -15.83 28.08 -2.16
C GLY A 133 -15.82 28.63 -3.59
N ALA A 134 -15.02 28.07 -4.50
CA ALA A 134 -14.90 28.55 -5.89
C ALA A 134 -16.24 28.61 -6.65
N ARG A 135 -17.21 27.69 -6.39
CA ARG A 135 -18.53 27.70 -7.01
C ARG A 135 -19.37 28.92 -6.63
N GLN A 136 -19.19 29.44 -5.42
CA GLN A 136 -19.90 30.62 -4.92
C GLN A 136 -19.17 31.92 -5.32
N GLY A 137 -17.92 31.80 -5.72
CA GLY A 137 -17.02 32.93 -6.02
C GLY A 137 -16.46 33.61 -4.77
N PHE A 138 -15.47 34.45 -4.99
CA PHE A 138 -14.78 35.21 -3.96
C PHE A 138 -15.08 36.70 -4.17
N ARG A 139 -15.56 37.38 -3.11
CA ARG A 139 -15.97 38.78 -3.23
C ARG A 139 -14.82 39.75 -3.00
N PHE A 140 -14.10 39.58 -1.87
CA PHE A 140 -13.03 40.47 -1.44
C PHE A 140 -12.03 39.71 -0.56
N GLY A 141 -10.74 39.99 -0.71
CA GLY A 141 -9.66 39.37 0.05
C GLY A 141 -9.07 38.14 -0.65
N SER A 142 -8.12 37.52 0.01
CA SER A 142 -7.40 36.34 -0.48
C SER A 142 -8.23 35.06 -0.33
N ALA A 143 -7.95 34.05 -1.16
CA ALA A 143 -8.43 32.69 -0.99
C ALA A 143 -7.27 31.76 -0.72
N GLU A 144 -7.48 30.74 0.10
CA GLU A 144 -6.51 29.71 0.42
C GLU A 144 -6.65 28.51 -0.51
N LEU A 145 -5.52 27.97 -0.96
CA LEU A 145 -5.45 26.67 -1.64
C LEU A 145 -5.15 25.60 -0.59
N VAL A 146 -6.03 24.60 -0.52
CA VAL A 146 -5.89 23.48 0.43
C VAL A 146 -5.17 22.33 -0.29
N ASP A 147 -4.06 21.87 0.25
CA ASP A 147 -3.37 20.67 -0.21
C ASP A 147 -4.20 19.43 0.13
N ALA A 148 -4.76 18.76 -0.89
CA ALA A 148 -5.60 17.57 -0.69
C ALA A 148 -4.82 16.41 -0.07
N MET A 149 -3.52 16.28 -0.32
CA MET A 149 -2.69 15.25 0.30
C MET A 149 -2.61 15.45 1.81
N ALA A 150 -2.36 16.67 2.26
CA ALA A 150 -2.29 17.00 3.67
C ALA A 150 -3.68 16.90 4.33
N TYR A 151 -4.70 17.48 3.72
CA TYR A 151 -6.04 17.60 4.31
C TYR A 151 -6.79 16.27 4.36
N ASP A 152 -6.85 15.55 3.22
CA ASP A 152 -7.64 14.31 3.11
C ASP A 152 -6.87 13.06 3.59
N GLY A 153 -5.54 13.09 3.55
CA GLY A 153 -4.70 11.91 3.81
C GLY A 153 -3.87 11.96 5.09
N LEU A 154 -3.43 13.14 5.55
CA LEU A 154 -2.41 13.27 6.59
C LEU A 154 -2.83 14.12 7.79
N THR A 155 -4.06 14.63 7.80
CA THR A 155 -4.62 15.43 8.91
C THR A 155 -5.78 14.68 9.55
N ASP A 156 -5.76 14.55 10.88
CA ASP A 156 -6.87 13.99 11.63
C ASP A 156 -8.12 14.86 11.50
N ALA A 157 -9.24 14.23 11.16
CA ALA A 157 -10.48 14.93 10.86
C ALA A 157 -11.19 15.50 12.11
N PHE A 158 -10.83 15.03 13.29
CA PHE A 158 -11.47 15.40 14.56
C PHE A 158 -10.64 16.42 15.34
N ASP A 159 -9.35 16.12 15.53
CA ASP A 159 -8.41 16.97 16.24
C ASP A 159 -7.77 18.04 15.36
N HIS A 160 -7.88 17.92 14.03
CA HIS A 160 -7.28 18.81 13.03
C HIS A 160 -5.77 18.99 13.17
N ILE A 161 -5.08 17.92 13.59
CA ILE A 161 -3.63 17.85 13.70
C ILE A 161 -3.05 16.88 12.69
N SER A 162 -1.78 17.03 12.35
CA SER A 162 -1.11 16.07 11.46
C SER A 162 -1.00 14.68 12.09
N MET A 163 -0.97 13.62 11.27
CA MET A 163 -0.73 12.25 11.74
C MET A 163 0.58 12.14 12.53
N GLY A 164 1.62 12.89 12.14
CA GLY A 164 2.87 12.95 12.88
C GLY A 164 2.72 13.55 14.27
N GLU A 165 1.98 14.65 14.41
CA GLU A 165 1.69 15.25 15.72
C GLU A 165 0.83 14.34 16.60
N SER A 166 -0.17 13.68 16.02
CA SER A 166 -0.96 12.67 16.72
C SER A 166 -0.07 11.54 17.26
N THR A 167 0.89 11.07 16.44
CA THR A 167 1.84 10.03 16.84
C THR A 167 2.79 10.52 17.94
N GLU A 168 3.24 11.79 17.91
CA GLU A 168 4.03 12.37 19.01
C GLU A 168 3.31 12.32 20.35
N ARG A 169 2.00 12.64 20.36
CA ARG A 169 1.17 12.55 21.58
C ARG A 169 1.09 11.12 22.11
N HIS A 170 1.03 10.12 21.23
CA HIS A 170 1.04 8.71 21.59
C HIS A 170 2.41 8.25 22.08
N ASN A 171 3.49 8.63 21.42
CA ASN A 171 4.86 8.33 21.83
C ASN A 171 5.16 8.86 23.25
N ALA A 172 4.74 10.08 23.55
CA ALA A 172 4.88 10.65 24.88
C ALA A 172 4.12 9.84 25.95
N ARG A 173 2.89 9.40 25.64
CA ARG A 173 2.08 8.58 26.55
C ARG A 173 2.66 7.19 26.78
N LEU A 174 3.28 6.60 25.76
CA LEU A 174 3.88 5.26 25.82
C LEU A 174 5.35 5.31 26.22
N ASN A 175 5.92 6.49 26.47
CA ASN A 175 7.33 6.73 26.79
C ASN A 175 8.31 6.16 25.74
N ILE A 176 7.94 6.22 24.45
CA ILE A 176 8.81 5.81 23.36
C ILE A 176 9.85 6.90 23.11
N SER A 177 11.09 6.60 23.41
CA SER A 177 12.19 7.55 23.29
C SER A 177 12.61 7.80 21.83
N ARG A 178 13.29 8.92 21.61
CA ARG A 178 13.94 9.24 20.34
C ARG A 178 14.95 8.17 19.92
N ALA A 179 15.73 7.66 20.85
CA ALA A 179 16.76 6.65 20.59
C ALA A 179 16.15 5.33 20.08
N GLU A 180 15.06 4.86 20.69
CA GLU A 180 14.34 3.67 20.24
C GLU A 180 13.75 3.84 18.82
N GLN A 181 13.24 5.02 18.50
CA GLN A 181 12.73 5.35 17.16
C GLN A 181 13.85 5.35 16.12
N ASP A 182 15.00 5.96 16.42
CA ASP A 182 16.16 6.00 15.53
C ASP A 182 16.75 4.60 15.31
N GLU A 183 16.81 3.76 16.35
CA GLU A 183 17.24 2.37 16.25
C GLU A 183 16.31 1.54 15.37
N PHE A 184 15.00 1.68 15.57
CA PHE A 184 14.00 0.99 14.76
C PHE A 184 14.09 1.43 13.28
N ALA A 185 14.25 2.72 13.01
CA ALA A 185 14.37 3.28 11.67
C ALA A 185 15.65 2.80 10.97
N ALA A 186 16.80 2.87 11.62
CA ALA A 186 18.07 2.36 11.10
C ALA A 186 17.96 0.87 10.74
N ARG A 187 17.43 0.06 11.63
CA ARG A 187 17.19 -1.37 11.41
C ARG A 187 16.23 -1.62 10.22
N SER A 188 15.19 -0.80 10.07
CA SER A 188 14.25 -0.91 8.96
C SER A 188 14.94 -0.68 7.62
N HIS A 189 15.76 0.37 7.51
CA HIS A 189 16.53 0.67 6.29
C HIS A 189 17.56 -0.42 5.98
N GLN A 190 18.29 -0.91 6.98
CA GLN A 190 19.29 -1.96 6.82
C GLN A 190 18.65 -3.27 6.33
N ARG A 191 17.51 -3.67 6.92
CA ARG A 191 16.77 -4.87 6.50
C ARG A 191 16.24 -4.72 5.07
N ALA A 192 15.71 -3.56 4.71
CA ALA A 192 15.23 -3.30 3.34
C ALA A 192 16.39 -3.34 2.33
N ALA A 193 17.51 -2.71 2.66
CA ALA A 193 18.70 -2.72 1.79
C ALA A 193 19.25 -4.15 1.59
N GLU A 194 19.29 -4.95 2.64
CA GLU A 194 19.70 -6.35 2.55
C GLU A 194 18.70 -7.19 1.74
N ALA A 195 17.40 -6.98 1.92
CA ALA A 195 16.37 -7.65 1.15
C ALA A 195 16.46 -7.30 -0.36
N ILE A 196 16.72 -6.04 -0.70
CA ILE A 196 16.99 -5.61 -2.08
C ILE A 196 18.23 -6.33 -2.63
N LYS A 197 19.34 -6.29 -1.89
CA LYS A 197 20.61 -6.91 -2.30
C LYS A 197 20.46 -8.41 -2.57
N ASN A 198 19.65 -9.08 -1.78
CA ASN A 198 19.39 -10.53 -1.88
C ASN A 198 18.27 -10.87 -2.89
N GLY A 199 17.70 -9.88 -3.60
CA GLY A 199 16.65 -10.07 -4.59
C GLY A 199 15.26 -10.39 -4.03
N LEU A 200 15.08 -10.36 -2.71
CA LEU A 200 13.81 -10.77 -2.06
C LEU A 200 12.64 -9.85 -2.43
N LEU A 201 12.89 -8.55 -2.61
CA LEU A 201 11.85 -7.60 -3.02
C LEU A 201 11.58 -7.64 -4.52
N ALA A 202 12.56 -8.06 -5.34
CA ALA A 202 12.40 -8.17 -6.79
C ALA A 202 11.33 -9.21 -7.19
N GLU A 203 11.13 -10.25 -6.38
CA GLU A 203 10.11 -11.28 -6.64
C GLU A 203 8.69 -10.70 -6.71
N GLU A 204 8.40 -9.68 -5.90
CA GLU A 204 7.07 -9.06 -5.81
C GLU A 204 6.92 -7.82 -6.71
N ILE A 205 8.01 -7.25 -7.21
CA ILE A 205 8.01 -6.04 -8.01
C ILE A 205 7.77 -6.35 -9.49
N VAL A 206 6.91 -5.56 -10.13
CA VAL A 206 6.83 -5.45 -11.59
C VAL A 206 7.62 -4.22 -12.03
N PRO A 207 8.58 -4.36 -12.97
CA PRO A 207 9.30 -3.22 -13.51
C PRO A 207 8.37 -2.24 -14.23
N VAL A 208 8.49 -0.95 -13.94
CA VAL A 208 7.71 0.12 -14.56
C VAL A 208 8.58 0.87 -15.57
N PRO A 209 8.24 0.86 -16.86
CA PRO A 209 8.96 1.67 -17.84
C PRO A 209 8.54 3.14 -17.70
N VAL A 210 9.42 3.97 -17.17
CA VAL A 210 9.21 5.41 -16.96
C VAL A 210 9.61 6.16 -18.23
N PRO A 211 8.68 6.81 -18.94
CA PRO A 211 8.96 7.56 -20.15
C PRO A 211 9.98 8.66 -19.89
N GLN A 212 10.88 8.87 -20.85
CA GLN A 212 11.86 9.95 -20.81
C GLN A 212 11.50 11.02 -21.85
N ARG A 213 11.88 12.26 -21.61
CA ARG A 213 11.69 13.33 -22.60
C ARG A 213 12.44 13.05 -23.91
N ARG A 214 13.54 12.29 -23.85
CA ARG A 214 14.34 11.83 -25.01
C ARG A 214 14.96 10.49 -24.66
N GLY A 215 15.04 9.58 -25.65
CA GLY A 215 15.59 8.25 -25.49
C GLY A 215 14.58 7.20 -25.03
N ASP A 216 15.07 6.02 -24.70
CA ASP A 216 14.27 4.89 -24.26
C ASP A 216 13.75 5.10 -22.82
N PRO A 217 12.62 4.49 -22.43
CA PRO A 217 12.15 4.51 -21.06
C PRO A 217 13.19 3.96 -20.08
N VAL A 218 13.29 4.59 -18.92
CA VAL A 218 14.10 4.06 -17.81
C VAL A 218 13.25 3.06 -17.02
N ILE A 219 13.78 1.88 -16.75
CA ILE A 219 13.08 0.87 -15.96
C ILE A 219 13.21 1.21 -14.48
N PHE A 220 12.08 1.37 -13.83
CA PHE A 220 11.97 1.59 -12.40
C PHE A 220 11.51 0.30 -11.71
N ASP A 221 12.39 -0.34 -10.95
CA ASP A 221 12.22 -1.67 -10.37
C ASP A 221 12.76 -1.81 -8.93
N THR A 222 13.17 -0.70 -8.33
CA THR A 222 13.76 -0.69 -6.98
C THR A 222 13.13 0.39 -6.12
N ASP A 223 12.80 0.07 -4.87
CA ASP A 223 12.19 1.01 -3.91
C ASP A 223 13.10 2.21 -3.66
N GLU A 224 12.66 3.39 -4.04
CA GLU A 224 13.46 4.62 -4.14
C GLU A 224 13.79 5.25 -2.78
N GLY A 225 13.01 4.88 -1.76
CA GLY A 225 13.12 5.45 -0.41
C GLY A 225 14.19 4.82 0.47
N VAL A 226 14.71 3.64 0.11
CA VAL A 226 15.63 2.88 0.96
C VAL A 226 17.01 3.54 1.01
N ARG A 227 17.53 3.76 2.24
CA ARG A 227 18.84 4.36 2.52
C ARG A 227 19.70 3.37 3.29
N ALA A 228 20.53 2.64 2.57
CA ALA A 228 21.38 1.58 3.14
C ALA A 228 22.41 2.09 4.16
N ASP A 229 22.78 3.36 4.09
CA ASP A 229 23.74 4.04 4.94
C ASP A 229 23.14 4.64 6.22
N SER A 230 21.83 4.42 6.47
CA SER A 230 21.17 4.89 7.69
C SER A 230 21.72 4.20 8.93
N THR A 231 22.21 4.99 9.88
CA THR A 231 22.70 4.55 11.18
C THR A 231 22.01 5.32 12.30
N VAL A 232 21.97 4.79 13.49
CA VAL A 232 21.44 5.49 14.68
C VAL A 232 22.14 6.84 14.87
N GLU A 233 23.45 6.88 14.66
CA GLU A 233 24.23 8.12 14.76
C GLU A 233 23.82 9.16 13.72
N SER A 234 23.61 8.77 12.45
CA SER A 234 23.17 9.70 11.41
C SER A 234 21.75 10.22 11.68
N LEU A 235 20.85 9.36 12.14
CA LEU A 235 19.46 9.68 12.44
C LEU A 235 19.35 10.60 13.68
N SER A 236 20.17 10.40 14.71
CA SER A 236 20.13 11.19 15.93
C SER A 236 20.42 12.68 15.73
N ARG A 237 21.09 13.05 14.62
CA ARG A 237 21.38 14.44 14.23
C ARG A 237 20.20 15.15 13.57
N LEU A 238 19.15 14.41 13.20
CA LEU A 238 17.98 15.00 12.53
C LEU A 238 17.13 15.80 13.52
N ARG A 239 16.54 16.89 13.04
CA ARG A 239 15.62 17.71 13.84
C ARG A 239 14.23 17.04 13.90
N PRO A 240 13.48 17.26 14.99
CA PRO A 240 12.07 16.90 15.04
C PRO A 240 11.28 17.48 13.87
N ALA A 241 10.38 16.68 13.31
CA ALA A 241 9.58 17.06 12.14
C ALA A 241 8.20 17.62 12.52
N PHE A 242 7.65 17.24 13.69
CA PHE A 242 6.27 17.53 14.10
C PHE A 242 6.20 18.32 15.42
N GLY A 243 7.00 19.39 15.52
CA GLY A 243 7.00 20.31 16.65
C GLY A 243 8.36 20.42 17.35
N ALA A 244 8.62 21.55 17.99
CA ALA A 244 9.91 21.88 18.60
C ALA A 244 10.33 20.96 19.77
N GLY A 245 9.39 20.26 20.39
CA GLY A 245 9.64 19.29 21.48
C GLY A 245 9.41 17.84 21.05
N GLY A 246 9.21 17.58 19.76
CA GLY A 246 8.93 16.25 19.23
C GLY A 246 10.16 15.33 19.20
N THR A 247 9.89 14.06 18.98
CA THR A 247 10.89 12.99 18.89
C THR A 247 10.96 12.35 17.50
N ILE A 248 9.88 12.44 16.73
CA ILE A 248 9.80 11.91 15.38
C ILE A 248 10.55 12.83 14.41
N THR A 249 11.35 12.24 13.52
CA THR A 249 12.14 12.96 12.52
C THR A 249 11.79 12.52 11.11
N ALA A 250 12.31 13.20 10.11
CA ALA A 250 12.24 12.76 8.72
C ALA A 250 12.88 11.37 8.48
N GLY A 251 13.72 10.90 9.40
CA GLY A 251 14.36 9.57 9.34
C GLY A 251 13.58 8.47 10.04
N SER A 252 12.66 8.82 10.95
CA SER A 252 11.81 7.86 11.66
C SER A 252 10.34 7.91 11.24
N ALA A 253 9.93 8.90 10.45
CA ALA A 253 8.62 8.97 9.83
C ALA A 253 8.56 8.13 8.54
N SER A 254 7.37 7.63 8.19
CA SER A 254 7.14 7.04 6.87
C SER A 254 7.22 8.11 5.78
N GLN A 255 7.70 7.74 4.61
CA GLN A 255 7.88 8.65 3.49
C GLN A 255 6.58 8.84 2.72
N ILE A 256 6.33 10.06 2.24
CA ILE A 256 5.29 10.36 1.24
C ILE A 256 5.71 9.69 -0.06
N SER A 257 4.81 8.90 -0.66
CA SER A 257 5.22 7.95 -1.69
C SER A 257 4.12 7.66 -2.72
N ASP A 258 4.55 7.20 -3.89
CA ASP A 258 3.70 6.75 -4.98
C ASP A 258 3.87 5.24 -5.20
N GLY A 259 2.79 4.51 -5.52
CA GLY A 259 2.88 3.09 -5.83
C GLY A 259 1.52 2.38 -5.89
N ALA A 260 1.54 1.14 -6.37
CA ALA A 260 0.38 0.27 -6.41
C ALA A 260 0.74 -1.19 -6.13
N CYS A 261 -0.25 -1.95 -5.65
CA CYS A 261 -0.17 -3.39 -5.41
C CYS A 261 -1.51 -4.04 -5.72
N ALA A 262 -1.50 -5.16 -6.42
CA ALA A 262 -2.68 -5.97 -6.67
C ALA A 262 -2.41 -7.46 -6.44
N VAL A 263 -3.43 -8.17 -5.95
CA VAL A 263 -3.46 -9.62 -5.81
C VAL A 263 -4.69 -10.20 -6.51
N VAL A 264 -4.57 -11.44 -6.97
CA VAL A 264 -5.69 -12.23 -7.48
C VAL A 264 -6.13 -13.17 -6.36
N VAL A 265 -7.38 -13.05 -5.91
CA VAL A 265 -7.96 -13.84 -4.80
C VAL A 265 -8.91 -14.86 -5.34
N MET A 266 -8.74 -16.11 -4.95
CA MET A 266 -9.54 -17.28 -5.38
C MET A 266 -9.88 -18.19 -4.20
N SER A 267 -10.72 -19.21 -4.39
CA SER A 267 -11.19 -20.14 -3.35
C SER A 267 -10.23 -21.32 -3.07
N ALA A 268 -9.88 -21.67 -1.80
CA ALA A 268 -9.17 -22.90 -1.35
C ALA A 268 -8.90 -23.07 0.18
N ASP A 269 -8.42 -24.25 0.65
CA ASP A 269 -8.30 -24.70 2.07
C ASP A 269 -6.86 -24.86 2.60
N LEU A 270 -6.52 -24.44 3.87
CA LEU A 270 -5.17 -24.65 4.49
C LEU A 270 -4.90 -24.34 5.98
N GLY A 271 -3.76 -24.84 6.61
CA GLY A 271 -3.29 -24.74 8.01
C GLY A 271 -1.82 -24.32 8.29
N VAL A 272 -1.49 -23.68 9.44
CA VAL A 272 -0.21 -22.94 9.69
C VAL A 272 0.26 -22.59 11.10
N GLY A 273 1.52 -22.03 11.32
CA GLY A 273 2.10 -21.50 12.56
C GLY A 273 3.03 -20.25 12.37
N PRO A 274 3.34 -19.42 13.40
CA PRO A 274 3.87 -18.05 13.26
C PRO A 274 5.36 -17.85 13.58
N ASP A 275 6.01 -16.79 13.02
CA ASP A 275 7.04 -15.94 13.64
C ASP A 275 7.56 -14.79 12.73
N MET A 276 7.69 -13.56 13.34
CA MET A 276 8.48 -12.37 12.97
C MET A 276 7.80 -11.20 12.23
N VAL A 277 8.14 -9.97 12.65
CA VAL A 277 7.57 -8.69 12.17
C VAL A 277 8.59 -7.90 11.34
N ASN A 278 8.16 -7.36 10.16
CA ASN A 278 8.94 -6.48 9.28
C ASN A 278 10.36 -6.98 8.95
N VAL A 279 10.48 -8.25 8.66
CA VAL A 279 11.78 -8.92 8.46
C VAL A 279 12.60 -8.40 7.30
N ASN A 280 11.95 -7.82 6.28
CA ASN A 280 12.56 -7.24 5.08
C ASN A 280 12.36 -5.71 4.99
N GLY A 281 12.21 -5.04 6.13
CA GLY A 281 11.94 -3.60 6.21
C GLY A 281 10.45 -3.26 6.20
N GLY A 282 10.11 -2.03 6.58
CA GLY A 282 8.74 -1.53 6.70
C GLY A 282 8.55 -0.16 6.06
N ALA A 283 7.42 0.51 6.35
CA ALA A 283 7.02 1.76 5.74
C ALA A 283 8.03 2.91 5.89
N ILE A 284 8.83 2.91 6.96
CA ILE A 284 9.89 3.91 7.19
C ILE A 284 10.94 3.86 6.07
N ALA A 285 11.38 2.66 5.71
CA ALA A 285 12.39 2.44 4.69
C ALA A 285 11.80 2.43 3.28
N ILE A 286 10.74 1.64 3.08
CA ILE A 286 10.17 1.36 1.74
C ILE A 286 9.26 2.52 1.29
N GLY A 287 8.59 3.20 2.21
CA GLY A 287 7.60 4.25 1.92
C GLY A 287 6.17 3.83 2.23
N HIS A 288 5.24 4.80 2.15
CA HIS A 288 3.84 4.61 2.52
C HIS A 288 2.87 5.29 1.54
N PRO A 289 2.68 4.75 0.32
CA PRO A 289 1.56 5.14 -0.52
C PRO A 289 0.26 4.73 0.19
N ILE A 290 -0.52 5.71 0.69
CA ILE A 290 -1.54 5.46 1.74
C ILE A 290 -2.54 4.39 1.34
N GLY A 291 -3.16 4.50 0.17
CA GLY A 291 -4.15 3.52 -0.31
C GLY A 291 -3.58 2.16 -0.69
N MET A 292 -2.28 2.06 -0.98
CA MET A 292 -1.59 0.85 -1.44
C MET A 292 -1.00 0.01 -0.31
N SER A 293 -0.54 0.64 0.78
CA SER A 293 0.32 -0.02 1.77
C SER A 293 -0.31 -1.25 2.42
N GLY A 294 -1.62 -1.25 2.67
CA GLY A 294 -2.34 -2.41 3.19
C GLY A 294 -2.22 -3.63 2.28
N ALA A 295 -2.34 -3.45 0.97
CA ALA A 295 -2.16 -4.53 0.00
C ALA A 295 -0.70 -4.98 -0.08
N ARG A 296 0.26 -4.04 -0.03
CA ARG A 296 1.70 -4.35 -0.05
C ARG A 296 2.11 -5.27 1.11
N ILE A 297 1.69 -4.97 2.34
CA ILE A 297 2.09 -5.80 3.49
C ILE A 297 1.48 -7.20 3.43
N VAL A 298 0.27 -7.37 2.89
CA VAL A 298 -0.35 -8.69 2.65
C VAL A 298 0.42 -9.47 1.59
N LEU A 299 0.71 -8.84 0.45
CA LEU A 299 1.50 -9.46 -0.62
C LEU A 299 2.88 -9.87 -0.13
N HIS A 300 3.60 -8.96 0.53
CA HIS A 300 4.93 -9.23 1.07
C HIS A 300 4.92 -10.38 2.08
N LEU A 301 3.91 -10.41 2.96
CA LEU A 301 3.72 -11.50 3.91
C LEU A 301 3.52 -12.85 3.20
N ALA A 302 2.75 -12.89 2.10
CA ALA A 302 2.56 -14.10 1.32
C ALA A 302 3.87 -14.64 0.72
N TYR A 303 4.69 -13.77 0.13
CA TYR A 303 6.00 -14.14 -0.39
C TYR A 303 6.97 -14.60 0.71
N GLU A 304 7.00 -13.90 1.85
CA GLU A 304 7.88 -14.26 2.97
C GLU A 304 7.50 -15.61 3.60
N LEU A 305 6.21 -15.85 3.82
CA LEU A 305 5.73 -17.15 4.29
C LEU A 305 6.07 -18.28 3.30
N ARG A 306 5.94 -18.01 2.00
CA ARG A 306 6.33 -18.98 0.96
C ARG A 306 7.83 -19.30 1.01
N ARG A 307 8.70 -18.30 1.13
CA ARG A 307 10.16 -18.49 1.29
C ARG A 307 10.54 -19.31 2.54
N ARG A 308 9.73 -19.23 3.60
CA ARG A 308 9.91 -20.01 4.85
C ARG A 308 9.35 -21.42 4.79
N GLY A 309 8.83 -21.83 3.64
CA GLY A 309 8.23 -23.17 3.51
C GLY A 309 6.80 -23.24 4.05
N GLY A 310 6.10 -22.14 4.06
CA GLY A 310 4.73 -22.04 4.55
C GLY A 310 4.63 -21.39 5.94
N GLY A 311 3.44 -21.26 6.44
CA GLY A 311 3.22 -20.69 7.77
C GLY A 311 2.01 -19.77 7.89
N LEU A 312 1.65 -19.32 9.11
CA LEU A 312 0.63 -18.33 9.44
C LEU A 312 1.29 -16.98 9.71
N GLY A 313 0.78 -15.94 9.15
CA GLY A 313 1.24 -14.59 9.42
C GLY A 313 0.08 -13.62 9.56
N ALA A 314 0.36 -12.46 10.17
CA ALA A 314 -0.57 -11.36 10.28
C ALA A 314 -0.01 -10.13 9.57
N ALA A 315 -0.80 -9.55 8.67
CA ALA A 315 -0.58 -8.23 8.14
C ALA A 315 -1.48 -7.26 8.91
N ALA A 316 -0.88 -6.35 9.67
CA ALA A 316 -1.60 -5.39 10.50
C ALA A 316 -1.13 -3.97 10.19
N LEU A 317 -2.06 -3.03 10.18
CA LEU A 317 -1.80 -1.63 9.87
C LEU A 317 -2.77 -0.75 10.66
N CYS A 318 -2.29 0.40 11.12
CA CYS A 318 -3.16 1.46 11.64
C CYS A 318 -3.63 2.38 10.51
N GLY A 319 -4.77 3.02 10.71
CA GLY A 319 -5.31 4.03 9.80
C GLY A 319 -5.69 5.31 10.52
N GLY A 320 -5.77 6.40 9.79
CA GLY A 320 -6.27 7.67 10.30
C GLY A 320 -7.65 7.53 10.97
N GLY A 321 -7.97 8.41 11.92
CA GLY A 321 -9.21 8.35 12.70
C GLY A 321 -9.21 7.25 13.75
N GLY A 322 -8.04 6.80 14.25
CA GLY A 322 -7.92 5.85 15.35
C GLY A 322 -8.36 4.42 15.01
N GLN A 323 -8.31 4.05 13.74
CA GLN A 323 -8.66 2.72 13.26
C GLN A 323 -7.44 1.79 13.19
N GLY A 324 -7.67 0.50 13.26
CA GLY A 324 -6.65 -0.54 13.03
C GLY A 324 -7.30 -1.81 12.51
N ASP A 325 -6.65 -2.47 11.56
CA ASP A 325 -7.09 -3.75 11.03
C ASP A 325 -5.92 -4.73 10.90
N ALA A 326 -6.26 -6.01 10.93
CA ALA A 326 -5.33 -7.09 10.69
C ALA A 326 -5.96 -8.17 9.82
N LEU A 327 -5.19 -8.67 8.86
CA LEU A 327 -5.53 -9.81 8.04
C LEU A 327 -4.61 -10.98 8.40
N LEU A 328 -5.20 -12.13 8.74
CA LEU A 328 -4.45 -13.37 8.91
C LEU A 328 -4.31 -14.07 7.58
N LEU A 329 -3.08 -14.40 7.21
CA LEU A 329 -2.74 -15.11 5.99
C LEU A 329 -2.06 -16.42 6.33
N ARG A 330 -2.46 -17.47 5.64
CA ARG A 330 -1.92 -18.81 5.73
C ARG A 330 -1.30 -19.21 4.40
N VAL A 331 -0.05 -19.67 4.39
CA VAL A 331 0.61 -20.25 3.22
C VAL A 331 0.91 -21.72 3.53
N PRO A 332 0.51 -22.68 2.66
CA PRO A 332 0.82 -24.09 2.86
C PRO A 332 2.31 -24.37 2.81
N ALA A 333 2.74 -25.43 3.46
CA ALA A 333 4.06 -26.00 3.19
C ALA A 333 4.07 -26.54 1.73
N PRO A 334 5.23 -26.48 1.03
CA PRO A 334 5.38 -27.12 -0.28
C PRO A 334 5.00 -28.58 -0.22
N GLY A 335 4.20 -29.05 -1.18
CA GLY A 335 3.89 -30.46 -1.33
C GLY A 335 5.14 -31.27 -1.75
N PRO A 336 5.16 -32.59 -1.55
CA PRO A 336 6.22 -33.41 -2.09
C PRO A 336 6.09 -33.43 -3.63
N GLY A 337 6.79 -32.49 -4.30
CA GLY A 337 6.86 -32.39 -5.77
C GLY A 337 6.67 -30.97 -6.34
N ASP A 338 6.57 -29.93 -5.49
CA ASP A 338 6.57 -28.50 -5.91
C ASP A 338 7.99 -27.95 -6.08
#